data_4471c1fa4b62d7e95f24d2f20d201e9a
#
_entry.id   4471c1fa4b62d7e95f24d2f20d201e9a
#
_cell.length_a   1.000
_cell.length_b   1.000
_cell.length_c   1.000
_cell.angle_alpha   90.00
_cell.angle_beta   90.00
_cell.angle_gamma   90.00
#
_symmetry.space_group_name_H-M   'P 1'
#
loop_
_entity.id
_entity.type
_entity.pdbx_description
1 polymer ?
#
loop_
_entity_poly.entity_id
_entity_poly.type
_entity_poly.pdbx_seq_one_letter_code
_entity_poly.pdbx_strand_id
1 'polypeptide(L)'
;MSHSAPKPGEKIVVLVDDEFSYIDLLQQLLGEHLDRPVHGFTKPADALRALPALNVGIIITDYQMPDINGLQFIAEVQKINPSIPVVMITAYNMSFTDRELAAVPSLKTVVRKPFKWTTLAAEVVKYWPDPYPPKVIRSGSPFKEGGSGAPFKHA
;
A
#
# COMPACT_ATOMS: atom_id res chain seq x y z
N MET A 1 -2.14 18.43 -1.04
CA MET A 1 -3.29 18.11 -0.58
C MET A 1 -3.30 17.74 0.80
N SER A 2 -4.06 18.23 1.52
CA SER A 2 -4.11 17.89 2.87
C SER A 2 -5.06 16.75 3.06
N HIS A 3 -4.71 15.87 3.93
CA HIS A 3 -5.60 14.80 4.25
C HIS A 3 -6.12 15.05 5.63
N SER A 4 -7.39 14.89 5.80
CA SER A 4 -7.94 15.02 7.11
C SER A 4 -7.49 13.86 7.96
N ALA A 5 -7.48 14.04 9.26
CA ALA A 5 -7.20 12.95 10.17
C ALA A 5 -8.24 11.87 9.99
N PRO A 6 -7.90 10.62 10.23
CA PRO A 6 -8.88 9.55 10.13
C PRO A 6 -10.02 9.77 11.10
N LYS A 7 -11.21 9.45 10.66
CA LYS A 7 -12.37 9.50 11.55
C LYS A 7 -12.26 8.37 12.54
N PRO A 8 -12.89 8.50 13.69
CA PRO A 8 -12.85 7.43 14.68
C PRO A 8 -13.31 6.11 14.07
N GLY A 9 -12.49 5.08 14.23
CA GLY A 9 -12.77 3.77 13.67
C GLY A 9 -12.40 3.60 12.22
N GLU A 10 -11.98 4.66 11.53
CA GLU A 10 -11.62 4.56 10.13
C GLU A 10 -10.22 3.95 9.99
N LYS A 11 -10.11 2.97 9.11
CA LYS A 11 -8.83 2.33 8.87
C LYS A 11 -8.04 3.07 7.81
N ILE A 12 -6.72 2.96 7.90
CA ILE A 12 -5.81 3.68 7.02
C ILE A 12 -4.98 2.71 6.18
N VAL A 13 -4.33 3.24 5.15
CA VAL A 13 -3.38 2.50 4.33
C VAL A 13 -1.98 2.85 4.83
N VAL A 14 -1.13 1.84 4.98
CA VAL A 14 0.26 2.02 5.37
C VAL A 14 1.15 1.62 4.19
N LEU A 15 2.12 2.47 3.85
CA LEU A 15 3.11 2.19 2.82
C LEU A 15 4.48 2.05 3.46
N VAL A 16 5.25 1.05 3.05
CA VAL A 16 6.61 0.87 3.55
C VAL A 16 7.55 0.65 2.37
N ASP A 17 8.52 1.54 2.19
CA ASP A 17 9.49 1.46 1.12
C ASP A 17 10.68 2.34 1.52
N ASP A 18 11.90 1.86 1.38
CA ASP A 18 13.06 2.62 1.82
C ASP A 18 13.38 3.83 0.95
N GLU A 19 12.76 3.94 -0.21
CA GLU A 19 13.01 5.06 -1.09
C GLU A 19 12.00 6.17 -0.86
N PHE A 20 12.46 7.25 -0.27
CA PHE A 20 11.57 8.33 0.14
C PHE A 20 10.77 8.92 -1.01
N SER A 21 11.43 9.16 -2.14
CA SER A 21 10.72 9.79 -3.26
C SER A 21 9.59 8.90 -3.78
N TYR A 22 9.78 7.59 -3.72
CA TYR A 22 8.75 6.67 -4.17
C TYR A 22 7.58 6.66 -3.18
N ILE A 23 7.88 6.66 -1.88
CA ILE A 23 6.86 6.74 -0.86
C ILE A 23 6.07 8.04 -1.02
N ASP A 24 6.77 9.16 -1.22
CA ASP A 24 6.11 10.44 -1.36
C ASP A 24 5.16 10.45 -2.56
N LEU A 25 5.61 9.91 -3.70
CA LEU A 25 4.80 9.85 -4.89
C LEU A 25 3.57 8.96 -4.69
N LEU A 26 3.75 7.75 -4.19
CA LEU A 26 2.63 6.84 -3.99
C LEU A 26 1.68 7.34 -2.92
N GLN A 27 2.21 7.95 -1.87
CA GLN A 27 1.37 8.50 -0.82
C GLN A 27 0.46 9.58 -1.38
N GLN A 28 1.00 10.43 -2.26
CA GLN A 28 0.19 11.44 -2.90
C GLN A 28 -0.85 10.84 -3.84
N LEU A 29 -0.42 9.95 -4.71
CA LEU A 29 -1.34 9.37 -5.68
C LEU A 29 -2.46 8.58 -5.02
N LEU A 30 -2.12 7.72 -4.08
CA LEU A 30 -3.15 6.93 -3.41
C LEU A 30 -4.00 7.81 -2.50
N GLY A 31 -3.38 8.78 -1.83
CA GLY A 31 -4.13 9.67 -0.94
C GLY A 31 -5.10 10.57 -1.68
N GLU A 32 -4.80 10.90 -2.94
CA GLU A 32 -5.71 11.71 -3.74
C GLU A 32 -6.84 10.90 -4.36
N HIS A 33 -6.62 9.62 -4.57
CA HIS A 33 -7.58 8.80 -5.30
C HIS A 33 -8.34 7.79 -4.45
N LEU A 34 -7.91 7.57 -3.23
CA LEU A 34 -8.64 6.74 -2.29
C LEU A 34 -9.16 7.65 -1.18
N ASP A 35 -10.32 7.33 -0.66
CA ASP A 35 -10.92 8.14 0.40
C ASP A 35 -10.45 7.71 1.79
N ARG A 36 -9.19 7.37 1.91
CA ARG A 36 -8.57 6.97 3.19
C ARG A 36 -7.21 7.60 3.33
N PRO A 37 -6.80 7.92 4.54
CA PRO A 37 -5.44 8.41 4.78
C PRO A 37 -4.40 7.36 4.44
N VAL A 38 -3.27 7.81 3.94
CA VAL A 38 -2.15 6.94 3.56
C VAL A 38 -0.93 7.41 4.34
N HIS A 39 -0.36 6.52 5.17
CA HIS A 39 0.81 6.84 5.97
C HIS A 39 2.02 6.09 5.42
N GLY A 40 3.08 6.81 5.10
CA GLY A 40 4.30 6.22 4.55
C GLY A 40 5.41 6.11 5.58
N PHE A 41 6.16 5.03 5.51
CA PHE A 41 7.34 4.81 6.35
C PHE A 41 8.49 4.40 5.45
N THR A 42 9.66 4.99 5.68
CA THR A 42 10.85 4.62 4.91
C THR A 42 11.67 3.54 5.60
N LYS A 43 11.31 3.19 6.83
CA LYS A 43 12.01 2.14 7.58
C LYS A 43 11.01 1.15 8.13
N PRO A 44 11.19 -0.14 7.83
CA PRO A 44 10.29 -1.16 8.37
C PRO A 44 10.18 -1.13 9.89
N ALA A 45 11.28 -0.85 10.58
CA ALA A 45 11.28 -0.79 12.05
C ALA A 45 10.33 0.30 12.55
N ASP A 46 10.29 1.44 11.87
CA ASP A 46 9.41 2.53 12.27
C ASP A 46 7.95 2.14 12.07
N ALA A 47 7.66 1.47 10.98
CA ALA A 47 6.31 0.99 10.73
C ALA A 47 5.88 -0.01 11.81
N LEU A 48 6.76 -0.95 12.14
CA LEU A 48 6.44 -1.96 13.16
C LEU A 48 6.16 -1.30 14.52
N ARG A 49 6.93 -0.28 14.87
CA ARG A 49 6.70 0.42 16.12
C ARG A 49 5.39 1.18 16.14
N ALA A 50 4.97 1.67 15.00
CA ALA A 50 3.75 2.48 14.90
C ALA A 50 2.48 1.62 14.83
N LEU A 51 2.57 0.38 14.35
CA LEU A 51 1.38 -0.43 14.12
C LEU A 51 0.44 -0.56 15.30
N PRO A 52 0.90 -0.78 16.53
CA PRO A 52 -0.04 -0.93 17.64
C PRO A 52 -0.91 0.30 17.90
N ALA A 53 -0.44 1.46 17.51
CA ALA A 53 -1.19 2.70 17.73
C ALA A 53 -2.03 3.12 16.51
N LEU A 54 -1.94 2.39 15.41
CA LEU A 54 -2.64 2.73 14.17
C LEU A 54 -3.77 1.77 13.91
N ASN A 55 -4.85 2.27 13.34
CA ASN A 55 -5.94 1.42 12.90
C ASN A 55 -5.73 1.11 11.42
N VAL A 56 -4.97 0.06 11.14
CA VAL A 56 -4.50 -0.23 9.79
C VAL A 56 -5.47 -1.13 9.04
N GLY A 57 -5.86 -0.71 7.83
CA GLY A 57 -6.70 -1.51 6.96
C GLY A 57 -5.85 -2.44 6.08
N ILE A 58 -4.75 -1.93 5.56
CA ILE A 58 -3.91 -2.71 4.67
C ILE A 58 -2.51 -2.12 4.68
N ILE A 59 -1.51 -2.97 4.49
CA ILE A 59 -0.13 -2.53 4.35
C ILE A 59 0.33 -2.83 2.94
N ILE A 60 1.02 -1.87 2.32
CA ILE A 60 1.71 -2.08 1.06
C ILE A 60 3.19 -1.97 1.36
N THR A 61 3.97 -2.99 1.09
CA THR A 61 5.39 -2.97 1.36
C THR A 61 6.20 -3.35 0.14
N ASP A 62 7.36 -2.74 -0.03
CA ASP A 62 8.31 -3.19 -1.01
C ASP A 62 8.95 -4.49 -0.49
N TYR A 63 9.42 -5.32 -1.41
CA TYR A 63 10.15 -6.53 -1.00
C TYR A 63 11.58 -6.19 -0.64
N GLN A 64 12.25 -5.41 -1.51
CA GLN A 64 13.68 -5.19 -1.33
C GLN A 64 13.95 -3.95 -0.51
N MET A 65 14.37 -4.13 0.70
CA MET A 65 14.66 -3.04 1.63
C MET A 65 15.93 -3.39 2.40
N PRO A 66 16.67 -2.39 2.91
CA PRO A 66 17.80 -2.67 3.78
C PRO A 66 17.33 -3.32 5.07
N ASP A 67 18.17 -4.04 5.73
CA ASP A 67 17.95 -4.69 7.01
C ASP A 67 17.04 -5.89 6.94
N ILE A 68 15.80 -5.75 6.54
CA ILE A 68 14.90 -6.90 6.36
C ILE A 68 14.17 -6.75 5.02
N ASN A 69 13.83 -7.86 4.41
CA ASN A 69 13.05 -7.84 3.18
C ASN A 69 11.56 -7.84 3.50
N GLY A 70 10.74 -7.72 2.45
CA GLY A 70 9.30 -7.65 2.62
C GLY A 70 8.70 -8.87 3.30
N LEU A 71 9.20 -10.07 2.99
CA LEU A 71 8.67 -11.28 3.62
C LEU A 71 8.99 -11.32 5.11
N GLN A 72 10.20 -10.91 5.47
CA GLN A 72 10.59 -10.83 6.88
C GLN A 72 9.77 -9.77 7.60
N PHE A 73 9.51 -8.65 6.92
CA PHE A 73 8.68 -7.60 7.49
C PHE A 73 7.26 -8.11 7.75
N ILE A 74 6.68 -8.83 6.78
CA ILE A 74 5.32 -9.36 6.94
C ILE A 74 5.27 -10.34 8.10
N ALA A 75 6.31 -11.16 8.27
CA ALA A 75 6.35 -12.08 9.39
C ALA A 75 6.30 -11.33 10.72
N GLU A 76 6.97 -10.17 10.81
CA GLU A 76 6.91 -9.37 12.02
C GLU A 76 5.55 -8.72 12.20
N VAL A 77 4.94 -8.26 11.11
CA VAL A 77 3.59 -7.70 11.17
C VAL A 77 2.61 -8.73 11.72
N GLN A 78 2.73 -9.97 11.26
CA GLN A 78 1.83 -11.04 11.71
C GLN A 78 1.91 -11.31 13.20
N LYS A 79 3.08 -11.10 13.79
CA LYS A 79 3.21 -11.25 15.24
C LYS A 79 2.44 -10.16 15.98
N ILE A 80 2.32 -8.99 15.39
CA ILE A 80 1.60 -7.88 16.01
C ILE A 80 0.10 -8.02 15.75
N ASN A 81 -0.29 -8.24 14.49
CA ASN A 81 -1.69 -8.39 14.14
C ASN A 81 -1.81 -9.20 12.85
N PRO A 82 -2.13 -10.49 12.95
CA PRO A 82 -2.22 -11.35 11.76
C PRO A 82 -3.42 -11.05 10.87
N SER A 83 -4.32 -10.18 11.30
CA SER A 83 -5.50 -9.84 10.49
C SER A 83 -5.25 -8.76 9.47
N ILE A 84 -4.10 -8.07 9.52
CA ILE A 84 -3.82 -7.00 8.58
C ILE A 84 -3.40 -7.61 7.24
N PRO A 85 -4.13 -7.37 6.15
CA PRO A 85 -3.70 -7.86 4.84
C PRO A 85 -2.52 -7.06 4.33
N VAL A 86 -1.63 -7.72 3.60
CA VAL A 86 -0.45 -7.06 3.04
C VAL A 86 -0.37 -7.30 1.55
N VAL A 87 -0.04 -6.25 0.82
CA VAL A 87 0.27 -6.29 -0.60
C VAL A 87 1.76 -6.02 -0.72
N MET A 88 2.50 -6.86 -1.42
CA MET A 88 3.94 -6.68 -1.56
C MET A 88 4.29 -6.31 -2.98
N ILE A 89 5.16 -5.32 -3.12
CA ILE A 89 5.65 -4.87 -4.42
C ILE A 89 7.05 -5.44 -4.63
N THR A 90 7.34 -5.96 -5.80
CA THR A 90 8.64 -6.55 -6.05
C THR A 90 9.07 -6.31 -7.50
N ALA A 91 10.34 -6.54 -7.77
CA ALA A 91 10.85 -6.50 -9.15
C ALA A 91 10.18 -7.61 -9.96
N TYR A 92 10.01 -7.35 -11.23
CA TYR A 92 9.23 -8.26 -12.06
C TYR A 92 9.89 -9.63 -12.20
N ASN A 93 11.17 -9.73 -12.06
CA ASN A 93 11.88 -10.99 -12.22
C ASN A 93 12.06 -11.79 -10.92
N MET A 94 11.51 -11.30 -9.83
CA MET A 94 11.60 -12.03 -8.56
C MET A 94 10.55 -13.12 -8.50
N SER A 95 10.88 -14.23 -7.86
CA SER A 95 9.90 -15.28 -7.61
C SER A 95 10.09 -15.79 -6.19
N PHE A 96 9.04 -16.38 -5.64
CA PHE A 96 9.02 -16.87 -4.28
C PHE A 96 8.52 -18.31 -4.27
N THR A 97 9.07 -19.12 -3.39
CA THR A 97 8.64 -20.50 -3.28
C THR A 97 7.31 -20.58 -2.55
N ASP A 98 6.60 -21.69 -2.75
CA ASP A 98 5.36 -21.93 -2.03
C ASP A 98 5.59 -21.94 -0.54
N ARG A 99 6.75 -22.43 -0.08
CA ARG A 99 7.07 -22.46 1.34
C ARG A 99 7.24 -21.05 1.88
N GLU A 100 7.92 -20.17 1.14
CA GLU A 100 8.08 -18.78 1.57
C GLU A 100 6.74 -18.09 1.70
N LEU A 101 5.86 -18.30 0.73
CA LEU A 101 4.56 -17.65 0.75
C LEU A 101 3.65 -18.24 1.82
N ALA A 102 3.76 -19.54 2.07
CA ALA A 102 2.94 -20.19 3.10
C ALA A 102 3.29 -19.70 4.51
N ALA A 103 4.49 -19.20 4.70
CA ALA A 103 4.92 -18.70 6.01
C ALA A 103 4.31 -17.32 6.32
N VAL A 104 3.76 -16.64 5.33
CA VAL A 104 3.20 -15.30 5.50
C VAL A 104 1.78 -15.22 4.96
N PRO A 105 0.82 -15.88 5.60
CA PRO A 105 -0.56 -15.88 5.10
C PRO A 105 -1.23 -14.50 5.06
N SER A 106 -0.67 -13.51 5.74
CA SER A 106 -1.18 -12.15 5.63
C SER A 106 -0.86 -11.52 4.28
N LEU A 107 0.10 -12.07 3.53
CA LEU A 107 0.40 -11.59 2.19
C LEU A 107 -0.70 -12.05 1.25
N LYS A 108 -1.41 -11.10 0.65
CA LYS A 108 -2.56 -11.40 -0.20
C LYS A 108 -2.23 -11.42 -1.67
N THR A 109 -1.33 -10.56 -2.09
CA THR A 109 -0.93 -10.52 -3.49
C THR A 109 0.42 -9.86 -3.64
N VAL A 110 1.08 -10.15 -4.75
CA VAL A 110 2.37 -9.56 -5.11
C VAL A 110 2.16 -8.76 -6.38
N VAL A 111 2.54 -7.50 -6.35
CA VAL A 111 2.43 -6.61 -7.50
C VAL A 111 3.84 -6.40 -8.04
N ARG A 112 4.04 -6.66 -9.31
CA ARG A 112 5.37 -6.61 -9.89
C ARG A 112 5.62 -5.30 -10.61
N LYS A 113 6.81 -4.75 -10.44
CA LYS A 113 7.23 -3.55 -11.16
C LYS A 113 7.56 -3.91 -12.60
N PRO A 114 7.25 -3.07 -13.55
CA PRO A 114 6.52 -1.81 -13.41
C PRO A 114 5.01 -2.04 -13.32
N PHE A 115 4.32 -1.16 -12.61
CA PHE A 115 2.87 -1.27 -12.49
C PHE A 115 2.26 0.12 -12.55
N LYS A 116 0.96 0.17 -12.79
CA LYS A 116 0.24 1.42 -12.72
C LYS A 116 -0.24 1.61 -11.30
N TRP A 117 -0.22 2.84 -10.81
CA TRP A 117 -0.70 3.09 -9.46
C TRP A 117 -2.18 2.68 -9.31
N THR A 118 -2.94 2.72 -10.43
CA THR A 118 -4.35 2.29 -10.40
C THR A 118 -4.48 0.79 -10.12
N THR A 119 -3.51 0.00 -10.56
CA THR A 119 -3.49 -1.43 -10.24
C THR A 119 -3.31 -1.61 -8.74
N LEU A 120 -2.41 -0.84 -8.15
CA LEU A 120 -2.17 -0.92 -6.72
C LEU A 120 -3.41 -0.49 -5.95
N ALA A 121 -4.06 0.59 -6.36
CA ALA A 121 -5.29 1.05 -5.72
C ALA A 121 -6.37 -0.02 -5.78
N ALA A 122 -6.49 -0.72 -6.90
CA ALA A 122 -7.48 -1.78 -7.04
C ALA A 122 -7.20 -2.94 -6.08
N GLU A 123 -5.92 -3.27 -5.86
CA GLU A 123 -5.59 -4.32 -4.91
C GLU A 123 -5.93 -3.90 -3.48
N VAL A 124 -5.73 -2.63 -3.14
CA VAL A 124 -6.09 -2.11 -1.84
C VAL A 124 -7.60 -2.30 -1.60
N VAL A 125 -8.42 -1.94 -2.57
CA VAL A 125 -9.87 -2.08 -2.44
C VAL A 125 -10.26 -3.56 -2.34
N LYS A 126 -9.64 -4.40 -3.17
CA LYS A 126 -9.97 -5.81 -3.23
C LYS A 126 -9.71 -6.54 -1.92
N TYR A 127 -8.62 -6.24 -1.26
CA TYR A 127 -8.23 -6.95 -0.04
C TYR A 127 -8.56 -6.22 1.25
N TRP A 128 -9.33 -5.15 1.17
CA TRP A 128 -9.73 -4.41 2.36
C TRP A 128 -10.52 -5.32 3.29
N PRO A 129 -10.20 -5.32 4.58
CA PRO A 129 -10.72 -6.36 5.49
C PRO A 129 -12.15 -6.18 5.99
N ASP A 130 -12.74 -5.02 5.84
CA ASP A 130 -14.08 -4.80 6.36
C ASP A 130 -15.06 -4.47 5.22
N PRO A 131 -16.35 -4.41 5.50
CA PRO A 131 -17.34 -4.23 4.45
C PRO A 131 -17.39 -2.83 3.84
N TYR A 132 -16.54 -1.93 4.32
CA TYR A 132 -16.52 -0.56 3.80
C TYR A 132 -15.14 -0.25 3.23
N PRO A 133 -14.80 -0.82 2.06
CA PRO A 133 -13.48 -0.56 1.47
C PRO A 133 -13.34 0.89 1.03
N PRO A 134 -12.12 1.33 0.83
CA PRO A 134 -11.89 2.66 0.29
C PRO A 134 -12.59 2.83 -1.03
N LYS A 135 -13.08 4.02 -1.28
CA LYS A 135 -13.65 4.33 -2.56
C LYS A 135 -12.61 5.02 -3.41
N VAL A 136 -12.59 4.67 -4.67
CA VAL A 136 -11.73 5.38 -5.60
C VAL A 136 -12.44 6.69 -5.94
N ILE A 137 -11.81 7.80 -5.55
CA ILE A 137 -12.39 9.10 -5.79
C ILE A 137 -11.97 9.56 -7.16
N ARG A 138 -12.97 9.90 -8.03
CA ARG A 138 -12.62 10.44 -9.28
C ARG A 138 -12.04 11.78 -9.06
N SER A 139 -10.90 12.01 -9.64
CA SER A 139 -10.28 13.27 -9.54
C SER A 139 -11.16 14.31 -10.13
N GLY A 140 -11.38 15.37 -9.51
CA GLY A 140 -12.14 16.45 -10.07
C GLY A 140 -11.35 17.30 -11.03
N SER A 141 -10.21 16.86 -11.44
CA SER A 141 -9.35 17.63 -12.26
C SER A 141 -9.99 17.96 -13.58
N PRO A 142 -10.01 19.18 -13.97
CA PRO A 142 -10.64 19.56 -15.21
C PRO A 142 -9.96 18.94 -16.38
N PHE A 143 -8.69 18.64 -16.28
CA PHE A 143 -8.18 18.10 -17.45
C PHE A 143 -8.35 16.67 -17.51
N LYS A 144 -9.01 16.06 -16.65
CA LYS A 144 -9.26 14.78 -16.80
C LYS A 144 -10.10 14.54 -17.87
N GLU A 145 -10.92 15.32 -18.14
CA GLU A 145 -11.74 15.06 -19.18
C GLU A 145 -11.09 15.37 -20.37
N GLY A 146 -10.52 16.03 -20.45
CA GLY A 146 -9.99 16.24 -21.68
C GLY A 146 -9.26 15.20 -22.03
N GLY A 147 -9.31 14.83 -21.83
CA GLY A 147 -8.77 14.24 -22.16
C GLY A 147 -8.09 13.77 -22.67
N SER A 148 -7.97 13.74 -22.94
CA SER A 148 -7.36 13.33 -23.52
C SER A 148 -6.49 12.83 -22.93
N GLY A 149 -6.44 12.62 -22.47
CA GLY A 149 -5.70 12.29 -22.05
C GLY A 149 -4.93 11.90 -21.86
N ALA A 150 -4.77 11.92 -21.84
CA ALA A 150 -4.09 11.76 -21.74
C ALA A 150 -3.19 11.29 -21.57
N PRO A 151 -2.77 11.38 -21.56
CA PRO A 151 -1.75 10.87 -21.61
C PRO A 151 -1.18 10.55 -20.50
N PHE A 152 -1.17 10.85 -19.96
CA PHE A 152 -0.71 10.61 -18.97
C PHE A 152 -0.94 9.55 -18.49
N LYS A 153 -1.37 9.10 -18.87
CA LYS A 153 -1.65 8.09 -18.54
C LYS A 153 -0.67 7.37 -18.29
N HIS A 154 0.06 7.38 -18.11
CA HIS A 154 0.89 6.71 -17.98
C HIS A 154 1.41 6.70 -17.05
N ALA A 155 1.26 6.84 -16.89
CA ALA A 155 1.78 6.75 -16.08
C ALA A 155 1.97 5.83 -15.28
#